data_6538e0bc7f50864a5fb36158982bdc77
#
_entry.id   6538e0bc7f50864a5fb36158982bdc77
#
_cell.length_a   1.000
_cell.length_b   1.000
_cell.length_c   1.000
_cell.angle_alpha   90.00
_cell.angle_beta   90.00
_cell.angle_gamma   90.00
#
_symmetry.space_group_name_H-M   'P 1'
#
loop_
_entity.id
_entity.type
_entity.pdbx_description
1 polymer ?
#
loop_
_entity_poly.entity_id
_entity_poly.type
_entity_poly.pdbx_seq_one_letter_code
_entity_poly.pdbx_strand_id
1 'polypeptide(L)'
;RGTPRAGALFLHGWSGDRTGPHRLFTRFGRLLAAQGTLCLRPDFAGRGLSGGRPEEASIAGMAEGAQAALAALRGRLPPGTPISVVAICSGCKVAITLAAGNPDLANLLLWSPESMGSLRSGATGWRKTRAALLAYARKLTRPETWRKILTGRVRTDLVTRALVRHETRSAEEAVREDATLARFRAFRNPLLLVFGGSDPDAPGSRTAYTRYCRTHAIPCRTHTIPHAGHSYYGEAWTQELFEVSLAFLQPDRDLPTRSESDAEN
;
A
#
# COMPACT_ATOMS: atom_id res chain seq x y z
N ARG A 1 -2.36 -9.50 -30.92
CA ARG A 1 -1.87 -8.82 -29.71
C ARG A 1 -1.39 -7.45 -30.14
N GLY A 2 -2.16 -6.38 -29.83
CA GLY A 2 -1.86 -5.00 -30.24
C GLY A 2 -0.78 -4.35 -29.37
N THR A 3 -0.31 -3.17 -29.79
CA THR A 3 0.61 -2.32 -29.01
C THR A 3 -0.06 -1.86 -27.72
N PRO A 4 0.59 -1.97 -26.55
CA PRO A 4 0.03 -1.49 -25.28
C PRO A 4 -0.26 0.02 -25.32
N ARG A 5 -1.42 0.43 -24.81
CA ARG A 5 -1.85 1.84 -24.77
C ARG A 5 -1.50 2.52 -23.45
N ALA A 6 -1.22 1.73 -22.42
CA ALA A 6 -0.86 2.19 -21.08
C ALA A 6 0.04 1.17 -20.37
N GLY A 7 0.74 1.61 -19.35
CA GLY A 7 1.48 0.77 -18.41
C GLY A 7 0.86 0.80 -17.02
N ALA A 8 0.95 -0.30 -16.28
CA ALA A 8 0.58 -0.37 -14.87
C ALA A 8 1.66 -1.12 -14.07
N LEU A 9 2.20 -0.47 -13.05
CA LEU A 9 3.16 -1.05 -12.11
C LEU A 9 2.47 -1.32 -10.77
N PHE A 10 2.55 -2.57 -10.28
CA PHE A 10 1.91 -2.98 -9.03
C PHE A 10 2.95 -3.15 -7.93
N LEU A 11 2.72 -2.54 -6.77
CA LEU A 11 3.64 -2.52 -5.65
C LEU A 11 2.97 -3.09 -4.39
N HIS A 12 3.38 -4.30 -4.01
CA HIS A 12 2.81 -4.99 -2.84
C HIS A 12 3.32 -4.42 -1.51
N GLY A 13 2.59 -4.72 -0.43
CA GLY A 13 2.98 -4.35 0.93
C GLY A 13 4.14 -5.20 1.47
N TRP A 14 4.60 -4.85 2.66
CA TRP A 14 5.79 -5.41 3.33
C TRP A 14 5.84 -6.95 3.37
N SER A 15 4.75 -7.59 3.75
CA SER A 15 4.66 -9.06 3.86
C SER A 15 4.02 -9.72 2.63
N GLY A 16 3.77 -8.95 1.56
CA GLY A 16 3.09 -9.43 0.37
C GLY A 16 4.02 -9.97 -0.70
N ASP A 17 3.42 -10.31 -1.81
CA ASP A 17 4.06 -10.71 -3.05
C ASP A 17 3.35 -10.10 -4.27
N ARG A 18 3.86 -10.39 -5.47
CA ARG A 18 3.34 -9.90 -6.76
C ARG A 18 1.88 -10.28 -7.05
N THR A 19 1.28 -11.23 -6.30
CA THR A 19 -0.12 -11.60 -6.52
C THR A 19 -1.08 -10.64 -5.81
N GLY A 20 -0.59 -9.96 -4.77
CA GLY A 20 -1.37 -9.15 -3.84
C GLY A 20 -2.23 -10.00 -2.90
N PRO A 21 -2.80 -9.42 -1.84
CA PRO A 21 -3.70 -10.12 -0.94
C PRO A 21 -4.79 -10.86 -1.73
N HIS A 22 -5.06 -12.11 -1.39
CA HIS A 22 -6.04 -12.98 -2.09
C HIS A 22 -6.12 -12.78 -3.61
N ARG A 23 -4.95 -12.58 -4.26
CA ARG A 23 -4.77 -12.41 -5.70
C ARG A 23 -5.34 -11.10 -6.28
N LEU A 24 -5.52 -10.05 -5.47
CA LEU A 24 -6.02 -8.75 -5.93
C LEU A 24 -5.26 -8.23 -7.15
N PHE A 25 -3.93 -8.19 -7.07
CA PHE A 25 -3.10 -7.69 -8.17
C PHE A 25 -3.16 -8.59 -9.42
N THR A 26 -3.29 -9.92 -9.22
CA THR A 26 -3.46 -10.83 -10.35
C THR A 26 -4.79 -10.59 -11.05
N ARG A 27 -5.88 -10.42 -10.28
CA ARG A 27 -7.22 -10.20 -10.83
C ARG A 27 -7.31 -8.84 -11.53
N PHE A 28 -6.92 -7.77 -10.84
CA PHE A 28 -6.97 -6.41 -11.40
C PHE A 28 -6.04 -6.25 -12.60
N GLY A 29 -4.82 -6.79 -12.55
CA GLY A 29 -3.88 -6.76 -13.66
C GLY A 29 -4.41 -7.49 -14.92
N ARG A 30 -5.19 -8.57 -14.76
CA ARG A 30 -5.87 -9.24 -15.88
C ARG A 30 -6.96 -8.37 -16.50
N LEU A 31 -7.73 -7.66 -15.68
CA LEU A 31 -8.74 -6.71 -16.16
C LEU A 31 -8.10 -5.58 -16.96
N LEU A 32 -7.01 -5.00 -16.47
CA LEU A 32 -6.28 -3.95 -17.19
C LEU A 32 -5.63 -4.49 -18.48
N ALA A 33 -5.06 -5.70 -18.43
CA ALA A 33 -4.45 -6.32 -19.60
C ALA A 33 -5.45 -6.62 -20.71
N ALA A 34 -6.67 -7.02 -20.37
CA ALA A 34 -7.78 -7.19 -21.33
C ALA A 34 -8.15 -5.88 -22.03
N GLN A 35 -7.81 -4.75 -21.45
CA GLN A 35 -8.05 -3.40 -21.99
C GLN A 35 -6.81 -2.78 -22.68
N GLY A 36 -5.76 -3.58 -22.92
CA GLY A 36 -4.56 -3.16 -23.63
C GLY A 36 -3.50 -2.49 -22.75
N THR A 37 -3.55 -2.67 -21.42
CA THR A 37 -2.53 -2.18 -20.49
C THR A 37 -1.45 -3.23 -20.28
N LEU A 38 -0.18 -2.86 -20.42
CA LEU A 38 0.95 -3.71 -20.03
C LEU A 38 1.15 -3.62 -18.51
N CYS A 39 0.94 -4.74 -17.82
CA CYS A 39 1.03 -4.81 -16.36
C CYS A 39 2.32 -5.48 -15.90
N LEU A 40 3.08 -4.81 -15.03
CA LEU A 40 4.24 -5.37 -14.34
C LEU A 40 3.97 -5.48 -12.84
N ARG A 41 4.20 -6.67 -12.30
CA ARG A 41 4.01 -7.00 -10.88
C ARG A 41 5.29 -7.64 -10.35
N PRO A 42 6.25 -6.87 -9.82
CA PRO A 42 7.48 -7.41 -9.26
C PRO A 42 7.25 -8.04 -7.89
N ASP A 43 8.08 -9.01 -7.53
CA ASP A 43 8.38 -9.35 -6.15
C ASP A 43 9.60 -8.54 -5.72
N PHE A 44 9.55 -7.87 -4.59
CA PHE A 44 10.71 -7.17 -4.05
C PHE A 44 11.76 -8.15 -3.50
N ALA A 45 13.02 -7.70 -3.38
CA ALA A 45 14.10 -8.51 -2.81
C ALA A 45 13.70 -9.09 -1.45
N GLY A 46 13.95 -10.39 -1.25
CA GLY A 46 13.54 -11.13 -0.05
C GLY A 46 12.04 -11.38 0.08
N ARG A 47 11.24 -11.19 -0.97
CA ARG A 47 9.79 -11.43 -0.99
C ARG A 47 9.39 -12.30 -2.18
N GLY A 48 8.28 -13.02 -2.04
CA GLY A 48 7.72 -13.85 -3.09
C GLY A 48 8.73 -14.86 -3.64
N LEU A 49 9.00 -14.79 -4.94
CA LEU A 49 9.99 -15.62 -5.63
C LEU A 49 11.29 -14.87 -5.95
N SER A 50 11.45 -13.61 -5.53
CA SER A 50 12.70 -12.89 -5.71
C SER A 50 13.77 -13.35 -4.72
N GLY A 51 15.02 -13.35 -5.17
CA GLY A 51 16.18 -13.61 -4.31
C GLY A 51 16.35 -12.55 -3.21
N GLY A 52 17.29 -12.79 -2.30
CA GLY A 52 17.55 -11.95 -1.14
C GLY A 52 16.99 -12.55 0.15
N ARG A 53 17.34 -11.96 1.27
CA ARG A 53 16.93 -12.42 2.60
C ARG A 53 15.80 -11.55 3.13
N PRO A 54 14.71 -12.13 3.67
CA PRO A 54 13.58 -11.37 4.21
C PRO A 54 13.97 -10.38 5.31
N GLU A 55 15.01 -10.68 6.08
CA GLU A 55 15.53 -9.87 7.19
C GLU A 55 16.21 -8.58 6.70
N GLU A 56 16.73 -8.58 5.48
CA GLU A 56 17.43 -7.46 4.83
C GLU A 56 16.47 -6.52 4.10
N ALA A 57 15.21 -6.93 3.94
CA ALA A 57 14.21 -6.11 3.29
C ALA A 57 14.01 -4.77 4.03
N SER A 58 13.84 -3.70 3.26
CA SER A 58 13.56 -2.36 3.77
C SER A 58 12.65 -1.60 2.79
N ILE A 59 11.94 -0.59 3.27
CA ILE A 59 11.13 0.28 2.37
C ILE A 59 12.04 0.97 1.33
N ALA A 60 13.27 1.34 1.72
CA ALA A 60 14.24 1.91 0.78
C ALA A 60 14.62 0.92 -0.32
N GLY A 61 14.96 -0.32 0.02
CA GLY A 61 15.27 -1.37 -0.96
C GLY A 61 14.07 -1.73 -1.84
N MET A 62 12.84 -1.69 -1.28
CA MET A 62 11.62 -1.84 -2.08
C MET A 62 11.46 -0.68 -3.08
N ALA A 63 11.81 0.56 -2.70
CA ALA A 63 11.75 1.71 -3.59
C ALA A 63 12.79 1.62 -4.73
N GLU A 64 14.00 1.14 -4.44
CA GLU A 64 15.02 0.84 -5.45
C GLU A 64 14.53 -0.24 -6.45
N GLY A 65 13.95 -1.33 -5.92
CA GLY A 65 13.34 -2.37 -6.73
C GLY A 65 12.18 -1.86 -7.58
N ALA A 66 11.35 -0.95 -7.04
CA ALA A 66 10.27 -0.31 -7.80
C ALA A 66 10.82 0.59 -8.92
N GLN A 67 11.92 1.31 -8.69
CA GLN A 67 12.58 2.11 -9.72
C GLN A 67 13.11 1.24 -10.85
N ALA A 68 13.76 0.12 -10.54
CA ALA A 68 14.21 -0.83 -11.54
C ALA A 68 13.05 -1.45 -12.33
N ALA A 69 11.96 -1.79 -11.63
CA ALA A 69 10.74 -2.32 -12.27
C ALA A 69 10.08 -1.27 -13.19
N LEU A 70 10.04 -0.01 -12.78
CA LEU A 70 9.54 1.09 -13.62
C LEU A 70 10.38 1.25 -14.89
N ALA A 71 11.72 1.23 -14.78
CA ALA A 71 12.61 1.27 -15.91
C ALA A 71 12.39 0.09 -16.88
N ALA A 72 12.23 -1.11 -16.34
CA ALA A 72 11.93 -2.31 -17.12
C ALA A 72 10.56 -2.25 -17.81
N LEU A 73 9.56 -1.64 -17.18
CA LEU A 73 8.24 -1.42 -17.78
C LEU A 73 8.32 -0.37 -18.91
N ARG A 74 8.98 0.76 -18.66
CA ARG A 74 9.21 1.81 -19.66
C ARG A 74 9.90 1.27 -20.92
N GLY A 75 10.92 0.42 -20.76
CA GLY A 75 11.64 -0.20 -21.87
C GLY A 75 10.81 -1.16 -22.74
N ARG A 76 9.58 -1.50 -22.31
CA ARG A 76 8.64 -2.37 -23.05
C ARG A 76 7.44 -1.64 -23.61
N LEU A 77 7.36 -0.35 -23.38
CA LEU A 77 6.26 0.50 -23.84
C LEU A 77 6.75 1.47 -24.92
N PRO A 78 5.90 1.88 -25.86
CA PRO A 78 6.20 3.00 -26.73
C PRO A 78 6.57 4.26 -25.95
N PRO A 79 7.48 5.10 -26.43
CA PRO A 79 7.79 6.38 -25.79
C PRO A 79 6.52 7.21 -25.53
N GLY A 80 6.45 7.86 -24.37
CA GLY A 80 5.30 8.69 -24.00
C GLY A 80 4.06 7.94 -23.53
N THR A 81 4.08 6.59 -23.50
CA THR A 81 2.96 5.80 -22.99
C THR A 81 2.73 6.10 -21.50
N PRO A 82 1.48 6.47 -21.08
CA PRO A 82 1.19 6.77 -19.69
C PRO A 82 1.35 5.55 -18.80
N ILE A 83 1.98 5.72 -17.64
CA ILE A 83 2.18 4.66 -16.64
C ILE A 83 1.51 5.05 -15.34
N SER A 84 0.63 4.17 -14.86
CA SER A 84 -0.01 4.26 -13.56
C SER A 84 0.65 3.33 -12.56
N VAL A 85 0.65 3.70 -11.28
CA VAL A 85 1.13 2.85 -10.19
C VAL A 85 -0.04 2.44 -9.32
N VAL A 86 -0.18 1.15 -9.08
CA VAL A 86 -1.18 0.55 -8.18
C VAL A 86 -0.46 -0.05 -6.98
N ALA A 87 -0.77 0.41 -5.79
CA ALA A 87 -0.09 -0.04 -4.58
C ALA A 87 -1.06 -0.35 -3.44
N ILE A 88 -0.67 -1.21 -2.51
CA ILE A 88 -1.46 -1.56 -1.33
C ILE A 88 -0.62 -1.51 -0.05
N CYS A 89 -1.23 -1.07 1.07
CA CYS A 89 -0.60 -1.08 2.39
C CYS A 89 0.71 -0.29 2.41
N SER A 90 1.80 -0.84 2.95
CA SER A 90 3.14 -0.23 2.93
C SER A 90 3.73 -0.08 1.52
N GLY A 91 3.24 -0.82 0.52
CA GLY A 91 3.56 -0.58 -0.89
C GLY A 91 3.16 0.82 -1.37
N CYS A 92 2.18 1.46 -0.72
CA CYS A 92 1.80 2.84 -1.01
C CYS A 92 2.91 3.83 -0.64
N LYS A 93 3.71 3.57 0.39
CA LYS A 93 4.89 4.38 0.72
C LYS A 93 5.94 4.28 -0.37
N VAL A 94 6.12 3.07 -0.92
CA VAL A 94 7.02 2.81 -2.06
C VAL A 94 6.52 3.57 -3.30
N ALA A 95 5.21 3.54 -3.58
CA ALA A 95 4.61 4.27 -4.70
C ALA A 95 4.79 5.80 -4.57
N ILE A 96 4.60 6.37 -3.38
CA ILE A 96 4.84 7.78 -3.09
C ILE A 96 6.33 8.13 -3.28
N THR A 97 7.23 7.25 -2.79
CA THR A 97 8.67 7.44 -2.99
C THR A 97 9.06 7.41 -4.46
N LEU A 98 8.49 6.48 -5.21
CA LEU A 98 8.70 6.37 -6.66
C LEU A 98 8.21 7.62 -7.39
N ALA A 99 7.00 8.10 -7.07
CA ALA A 99 6.40 9.28 -7.68
C ALA A 99 7.13 10.58 -7.33
N ALA A 100 7.72 10.66 -6.14
CA ALA A 100 8.57 11.79 -5.73
C ALA A 100 9.83 11.95 -6.61
N GLY A 101 10.27 10.88 -7.26
CA GLY A 101 11.38 10.86 -8.21
C GLY A 101 10.95 10.78 -9.69
N ASN A 102 9.67 10.57 -9.97
CA ASN A 102 9.12 10.37 -11.31
C ASN A 102 7.80 11.14 -11.47
N PRO A 103 7.86 12.47 -11.63
CA PRO A 103 6.67 13.32 -11.72
C PRO A 103 5.84 13.09 -12.98
N ASP A 104 6.37 12.35 -13.95
CA ASP A 104 5.73 11.95 -15.21
C ASP A 104 4.82 10.72 -15.09
N LEU A 105 4.75 10.07 -13.91
CA LEU A 105 3.80 9.00 -13.69
C LEU A 105 2.37 9.52 -13.82
N ALA A 106 1.57 8.86 -14.65
CA ALA A 106 0.25 9.37 -15.04
C ALA A 106 -0.76 9.37 -13.88
N ASN A 107 -0.76 8.34 -13.05
CA ASN A 107 -1.70 8.19 -11.94
C ASN A 107 -1.10 7.37 -10.79
N LEU A 108 -1.56 7.63 -9.56
CA LEU A 108 -1.34 6.76 -8.40
C LEU A 108 -2.66 6.24 -7.86
N LEU A 109 -2.77 4.92 -7.72
CA LEU A 109 -3.87 4.23 -7.05
C LEU A 109 -3.34 3.59 -5.78
N LEU A 110 -3.72 4.13 -4.64
CA LEU A 110 -3.23 3.72 -3.32
C LEU A 110 -4.37 3.06 -2.53
N TRP A 111 -4.30 1.74 -2.38
CA TRP A 111 -5.27 0.93 -1.64
C TRP A 111 -4.83 0.72 -0.21
N SER A 112 -5.65 1.11 0.75
CA SER A 112 -5.35 1.09 2.19
C SER A 112 -3.97 1.68 2.52
N PRO A 113 -3.66 2.93 2.10
CA PRO A 113 -2.36 3.52 2.34
C PRO A 113 -2.11 3.72 3.85
N GLU A 114 -0.97 3.23 4.32
CA GLU A 114 -0.49 3.52 5.66
C GLU A 114 0.05 4.95 5.75
N SER A 115 -0.22 5.62 6.86
CA SER A 115 0.39 6.94 7.12
C SER A 115 1.91 6.84 7.20
N MET A 116 2.63 7.83 6.64
CA MET A 116 4.09 7.90 6.65
C MET A 116 4.58 9.24 7.19
N GLY A 117 5.78 9.26 7.77
CA GLY A 117 6.42 10.46 8.29
C GLY A 117 5.50 11.29 9.18
N SER A 118 5.49 12.58 8.96
CA SER A 118 4.66 13.56 9.67
C SER A 118 3.14 13.38 9.46
N LEU A 119 2.71 12.53 8.51
CA LEU A 119 1.30 12.16 8.35
C LEU A 119 0.83 11.17 9.41
N ARG A 120 1.73 10.56 10.18
CA ARG A 120 1.36 9.69 11.31
C ARG A 120 0.77 10.55 12.41
N SER A 121 -0.52 10.39 12.70
CA SER A 121 -1.11 11.05 13.86
C SER A 121 -0.63 10.36 15.14
N GLY A 122 -0.30 11.13 16.20
CA GLY A 122 0.06 10.56 17.51
C GLY A 122 -1.00 9.61 18.09
N ALA A 123 -2.27 9.76 17.66
CA ALA A 123 -3.37 8.86 18.02
C ALA A 123 -3.25 7.44 17.44
N THR A 124 -2.59 7.26 16.29
CA THR A 124 -2.33 5.92 15.70
C THR A 124 -1.26 5.16 16.47
N GLY A 125 -0.23 5.84 16.98
CA GLY A 125 0.80 5.24 17.85
C GLY A 125 0.18 4.70 19.14
N TRP A 126 -0.60 5.51 19.84
CA TRP A 126 -1.29 5.13 21.08
C TRP A 126 -2.27 3.95 20.87
N ARG A 127 -3.05 3.91 19.78
CA ARG A 127 -3.97 2.81 19.48
C ARG A 127 -3.24 1.49 19.20
N LYS A 128 -2.13 1.52 18.46
CA LYS A 128 -1.29 0.33 18.21
C LYS A 128 -0.63 -0.15 19.50
N THR A 129 -0.14 0.76 20.33
CA THR A 129 0.43 0.44 21.65
C THR A 129 -0.63 -0.16 22.58
N ARG A 130 -1.85 0.40 22.61
CA ARG A 130 -2.96 -0.11 23.40
C ARG A 130 -3.46 -1.47 22.90
N ALA A 131 -3.56 -1.68 21.60
CA ALA A 131 -3.90 -2.97 21.01
C ALA A 131 -2.82 -4.04 21.28
N ALA A 132 -1.54 -3.65 21.19
CA ALA A 132 -0.42 -4.51 21.55
C ALA A 132 -0.44 -4.84 23.06
N LEU A 133 -0.67 -3.86 23.94
CA LEU A 133 -0.82 -4.06 25.39
C LEU A 133 -1.99 -4.98 25.72
N LEU A 134 -3.14 -4.81 25.08
CA LEU A 134 -4.31 -5.70 25.26
C LEU A 134 -4.04 -7.11 24.74
N ALA A 135 -3.33 -7.26 23.62
CA ALA A 135 -2.91 -8.57 23.11
C ALA A 135 -1.88 -9.23 24.03
N TYR A 136 -0.97 -8.45 24.64
CA TYR A 136 -0.03 -8.93 25.65
C TYR A 136 -0.77 -9.31 26.96
N ALA A 137 -1.70 -8.49 27.43
CA ALA A 137 -2.53 -8.79 28.60
C ALA A 137 -3.32 -10.09 28.41
N ARG A 138 -3.90 -10.31 27.21
CA ARG A 138 -4.53 -11.60 26.85
C ARG A 138 -3.55 -12.79 26.80
N LYS A 139 -2.27 -12.56 26.45
CA LYS A 139 -1.24 -13.62 26.53
C LYS A 139 -0.83 -13.92 27.97
N LEU A 140 -0.82 -12.92 28.84
CA LEU A 140 -0.52 -13.08 30.28
C LEU A 140 -1.63 -13.86 31.05
N THR A 141 -2.85 -13.92 30.52
CA THR A 141 -3.91 -14.77 31.13
C THR A 141 -3.77 -16.27 30.80
N ARG A 142 -2.81 -16.65 29.93
CA ARG A 142 -2.56 -18.07 29.59
C ARG A 142 -1.53 -18.69 30.52
N PRO A 143 -1.83 -19.80 31.16
CA PRO A 143 -0.91 -20.46 32.13
C PRO A 143 0.42 -20.90 31.49
N GLU A 144 0.43 -21.20 30.20
CA GLU A 144 1.65 -21.54 29.44
C GLU A 144 2.66 -20.39 29.36
N THR A 145 2.20 -19.14 29.41
CA THR A 145 3.05 -17.95 29.40
C THR A 145 3.80 -17.81 30.70
N TRP A 146 3.14 -18.06 31.82
CA TRP A 146 3.75 -18.05 33.17
C TRP A 146 4.79 -19.13 33.34
N ARG A 147 4.55 -20.33 32.77
CA ARG A 147 5.52 -21.43 32.81
C ARG A 147 6.80 -21.09 32.05
N LYS A 148 6.73 -20.33 30.95
CA LYS A 148 7.91 -19.86 30.18
C LYS A 148 8.67 -18.74 30.91
N ILE A 149 7.99 -17.89 31.68
CA ILE A 149 8.60 -16.82 32.48
C ILE A 149 9.32 -17.42 33.69
N LEU A 150 8.68 -18.35 34.40
CA LEU A 150 9.23 -19.03 35.58
C LEU A 150 10.42 -19.95 35.26
N THR A 151 10.53 -20.45 34.04
CA THR A 151 11.65 -21.29 33.58
C THR A 151 12.84 -20.51 33.06
N GLY A 152 12.89 -19.16 33.21
CA GLY A 152 14.02 -18.33 32.82
C GLY A 152 14.36 -18.30 31.33
N ARG A 153 13.46 -18.80 30.45
CA ARG A 153 13.69 -18.87 29.00
C ARG A 153 13.41 -17.57 28.25
N VAL A 154 13.03 -16.49 28.95
CA VAL A 154 12.85 -15.16 28.35
C VAL A 154 14.18 -14.41 28.45
N ARG A 155 14.88 -14.28 27.33
CA ARG A 155 16.11 -13.48 27.23
C ARG A 155 15.75 -11.99 27.17
N THR A 156 15.70 -11.35 28.32
CA THR A 156 15.34 -9.92 28.48
C THR A 156 16.35 -8.98 27.80
N ASP A 157 17.60 -9.40 27.66
CA ASP A 157 18.66 -8.69 26.92
C ASP A 157 18.35 -8.53 25.42
N LEU A 158 17.71 -9.54 24.82
CA LEU A 158 17.29 -9.48 23.41
C LEU A 158 16.07 -8.58 23.21
N VAL A 159 15.17 -8.53 24.19
CA VAL A 159 13.97 -7.68 24.14
C VAL A 159 14.34 -6.21 24.24
N THR A 160 15.22 -5.83 25.16
CA THR A 160 15.71 -4.45 25.32
C THR A 160 16.50 -3.99 24.11
N ARG A 161 17.42 -4.82 23.60
CA ARG A 161 18.16 -4.50 22.36
C ARG A 161 17.27 -4.38 21.13
N ALA A 162 16.25 -5.22 21.03
CA ALA A 162 15.26 -5.15 19.94
C ALA A 162 14.40 -3.88 20.02
N LEU A 163 14.00 -3.45 21.21
CA LEU A 163 13.23 -2.22 21.43
C LEU A 163 14.04 -0.98 21.08
N VAL A 164 15.26 -0.84 21.60
CA VAL A 164 16.14 0.31 21.32
C VAL A 164 16.49 0.39 19.82
N ARG A 165 16.79 -0.76 19.19
CA ARG A 165 17.07 -0.82 17.75
C ARG A 165 15.84 -0.52 16.90
N HIS A 166 14.65 -0.84 17.39
CA HIS A 166 13.39 -0.53 16.73
C HIS A 166 13.06 0.97 16.82
N GLU A 167 13.32 1.62 17.96
CA GLU A 167 13.07 3.05 18.12
C GLU A 167 14.00 3.92 17.26
N THR A 168 15.32 3.63 17.24
CA THR A 168 16.28 4.34 16.38
C THR A 168 15.97 4.14 14.88
N ARG A 169 15.69 2.91 14.47
CA ARG A 169 15.33 2.61 13.08
C ARG A 169 14.00 3.30 12.68
N SER A 170 13.06 3.39 13.60
CA SER A 170 11.77 4.09 13.41
C SER A 170 11.97 5.61 13.24
N ALA A 171 12.91 6.24 13.98
CA ALA A 171 13.21 7.66 13.85
C ALA A 171 13.89 7.99 12.52
N GLU A 172 14.89 7.21 12.11
CA GLU A 172 15.55 7.37 10.82
C GLU A 172 14.59 7.16 9.64
N GLU A 173 13.71 6.16 9.76
CA GLU A 173 12.68 5.91 8.75
C GLU A 173 11.71 7.08 8.65
N ALA A 174 11.29 7.67 9.77
CA ALA A 174 10.42 8.84 9.80
C ALA A 174 11.07 10.05 9.09
N VAL A 175 12.35 10.30 9.32
CA VAL A 175 13.10 11.39 8.65
C VAL A 175 13.15 11.16 7.14
N ARG A 176 13.41 9.93 6.70
CA ARG A 176 13.41 9.58 5.26
C ARG A 176 12.02 9.72 4.63
N GLU A 177 10.98 9.31 5.35
CA GLU A 177 9.59 9.46 4.92
C GLU A 177 9.21 10.94 4.78
N ASP A 178 9.63 11.80 5.71
CA ASP A 178 9.38 13.25 5.63
C ASP A 178 10.15 13.90 4.46
N ALA A 179 11.39 13.51 4.23
CA ALA A 179 12.14 13.95 3.05
C ALA A 179 11.46 13.51 1.74
N THR A 180 10.86 12.32 1.73
CA THR A 180 10.07 11.83 0.60
C THR A 180 8.81 12.67 0.40
N LEU A 181 8.05 12.93 1.46
CA LEU A 181 6.87 13.80 1.41
C LEU A 181 7.22 15.20 0.92
N ALA A 182 8.35 15.77 1.39
CA ALA A 182 8.82 17.09 0.93
C ALA A 182 9.07 17.15 -0.59
N ARG A 183 9.51 16.05 -1.21
CA ARG A 183 9.65 15.94 -2.67
C ARG A 183 8.32 15.64 -3.34
N PHE A 184 7.51 14.75 -2.78
CA PHE A 184 6.21 14.35 -3.32
C PHE A 184 5.21 15.50 -3.41
N ARG A 185 5.36 16.56 -2.62
CA ARG A 185 4.53 17.79 -2.75
C ARG A 185 4.56 18.43 -4.13
N ALA A 186 5.55 18.09 -4.97
CA ALA A 186 5.64 18.55 -6.36
C ALA A 186 4.83 17.70 -7.35
N PHE A 187 4.30 16.55 -6.95
CA PHE A 187 3.47 15.71 -7.81
C PHE A 187 2.17 16.43 -8.20
N ARG A 188 1.77 16.36 -9.46
CA ARG A 188 0.61 17.11 -10.00
C ARG A 188 -0.41 16.22 -10.69
N ASN A 189 -0.12 14.94 -10.85
CA ASN A 189 -1.00 14.01 -11.53
C ASN A 189 -2.04 13.41 -10.57
N PRO A 190 -3.15 12.86 -11.10
CA PRO A 190 -4.24 12.35 -10.29
C PRO A 190 -3.83 11.23 -9.31
N LEU A 191 -4.37 11.30 -8.10
CA LEU A 191 -4.19 10.34 -7.02
C LEU A 191 -5.54 9.81 -6.56
N LEU A 192 -5.71 8.48 -6.52
CA LEU A 192 -6.86 7.81 -5.89
C LEU A 192 -6.42 7.13 -4.60
N LEU A 193 -7.11 7.44 -3.51
CA LEU A 193 -6.98 6.78 -2.22
C LEU A 193 -8.23 5.94 -1.95
N VAL A 194 -8.08 4.64 -1.80
CA VAL A 194 -9.20 3.76 -1.41
C VAL A 194 -8.94 3.19 -0.02
N PHE A 195 -9.97 3.23 0.84
CA PHE A 195 -9.90 2.79 2.23
C PHE A 195 -10.98 1.76 2.53
N GLY A 196 -10.67 0.77 3.36
CA GLY A 196 -11.66 -0.11 3.94
C GLY A 196 -12.34 0.55 5.14
N GLY A 197 -13.68 0.57 5.18
CA GLY A 197 -14.46 1.21 6.25
C GLY A 197 -14.29 0.58 7.63
N SER A 198 -13.93 -0.71 7.68
CA SER A 198 -13.63 -1.43 8.92
C SER A 198 -12.14 -1.51 9.24
N ASP A 199 -11.27 -0.89 8.42
CA ASP A 199 -9.85 -0.79 8.73
C ASP A 199 -9.63 0.26 9.84
N PRO A 200 -9.12 -0.11 11.02
CA PRO A 200 -8.98 0.81 12.15
C PRO A 200 -7.99 1.96 11.88
N ASP A 201 -7.06 1.79 10.97
CA ASP A 201 -6.07 2.81 10.60
C ASP A 201 -6.59 3.76 9.51
N ALA A 202 -7.65 3.39 8.78
CA ALA A 202 -8.18 4.15 7.65
C ALA A 202 -8.62 5.59 7.99
N PRO A 203 -9.37 5.88 9.08
CA PRO A 203 -9.83 7.24 9.34
C PRO A 203 -8.68 8.24 9.52
N GLY A 204 -7.64 7.84 10.26
CA GLY A 204 -6.45 8.67 10.50
C GLY A 204 -5.65 8.91 9.22
N SER A 205 -5.38 7.84 8.48
CA SER A 205 -4.66 7.88 7.23
C SER A 205 -5.40 8.72 6.18
N ARG A 206 -6.70 8.50 6.00
CA ARG A 206 -7.55 9.27 5.08
C ARG A 206 -7.47 10.77 5.38
N THR A 207 -7.70 11.16 6.64
CA THR A 207 -7.65 12.58 7.04
C THR A 207 -6.29 13.19 6.77
N ALA A 208 -5.20 12.49 7.10
CA ALA A 208 -3.85 12.98 6.92
C ALA A 208 -3.50 13.18 5.43
N TYR A 209 -3.74 12.17 4.58
CA TYR A 209 -3.46 12.27 3.15
C TYR A 209 -4.35 13.30 2.45
N THR A 210 -5.64 13.36 2.76
CA THR A 210 -6.55 14.35 2.16
C THR A 210 -6.11 15.78 2.50
N ARG A 211 -5.73 16.03 3.76
CA ARG A 211 -5.17 17.31 4.18
C ARG A 211 -3.88 17.64 3.46
N TYR A 212 -2.95 16.68 3.38
CA TYR A 212 -1.68 16.84 2.68
C TYR A 212 -1.88 17.18 1.20
N CYS A 213 -2.71 16.43 0.48
CA CYS A 213 -3.01 16.69 -0.92
C CYS A 213 -3.62 18.06 -1.13
N ARG A 214 -4.58 18.46 -0.29
CA ARG A 214 -5.19 19.79 -0.35
C ARG A 214 -4.16 20.90 -0.11
N THR A 215 -3.30 20.75 0.92
CA THR A 215 -2.27 21.74 1.25
C THR A 215 -1.26 21.95 0.11
N HIS A 216 -0.97 20.90 -0.65
CA HIS A 216 0.03 20.94 -1.72
C HIS A 216 -0.57 20.95 -3.14
N ALA A 217 -1.89 21.14 -3.27
CA ALA A 217 -2.61 21.17 -4.54
C ALA A 217 -2.37 19.91 -5.41
N ILE A 218 -2.29 18.73 -4.77
CA ILE A 218 -2.22 17.45 -5.47
C ILE A 218 -3.65 16.99 -5.78
N PRO A 219 -4.01 16.73 -7.06
CA PRO A 219 -5.32 16.23 -7.43
C PRO A 219 -5.60 14.88 -6.77
N CYS A 220 -6.50 14.83 -5.81
CA CYS A 220 -6.74 13.64 -5.00
C CYS A 220 -8.23 13.33 -4.89
N ARG A 221 -8.59 12.10 -5.23
CA ARG A 221 -9.91 11.52 -4.96
C ARG A 221 -9.80 10.49 -3.84
N THR A 222 -10.81 10.41 -3.00
CA THR A 222 -10.87 9.40 -1.92
C THR A 222 -12.15 8.61 -2.04
N HIS A 223 -12.04 7.29 -1.81
CA HIS A 223 -13.19 6.40 -1.73
C HIS A 223 -13.07 5.52 -0.48
N THR A 224 -14.19 5.22 0.17
CA THR A 224 -14.23 4.31 1.31
C THR A 224 -15.25 3.23 1.04
N ILE A 225 -14.81 1.97 1.03
CA ILE A 225 -15.66 0.81 0.83
C ILE A 225 -16.24 0.41 2.20
N PRO A 226 -17.55 0.55 2.42
CA PRO A 226 -18.18 0.24 3.70
C PRO A 226 -17.89 -1.20 4.14
N HIS A 227 -17.66 -1.40 5.43
CA HIS A 227 -17.42 -2.72 6.04
C HIS A 227 -16.21 -3.51 5.52
N ALA A 228 -15.51 -3.04 4.50
CA ALA A 228 -14.29 -3.69 4.03
C ALA A 228 -13.16 -3.54 5.06
N GLY A 229 -12.39 -4.60 5.26
CA GLY A 229 -11.14 -4.55 6.02
C GLY A 229 -9.97 -4.05 5.17
N HIS A 230 -8.78 -4.01 5.77
CA HIS A 230 -7.53 -3.52 5.16
C HIS A 230 -7.19 -4.14 3.80
N SER A 231 -7.48 -5.42 3.61
CA SER A 231 -7.12 -6.18 2.40
C SER A 231 -8.30 -6.43 1.47
N TYR A 232 -9.48 -5.85 1.73
CA TYR A 232 -10.69 -6.01 0.90
C TYR A 232 -11.08 -7.48 0.69
N TYR A 233 -10.94 -8.30 1.74
CA TYR A 233 -11.22 -9.72 1.67
C TYR A 233 -12.75 -9.99 1.63
N GLY A 234 -13.28 -10.04 0.45
CA GLY A 234 -14.69 -10.26 0.14
C GLY A 234 -14.97 -9.93 -1.33
N GLU A 235 -15.81 -10.71 -1.99
CA GLU A 235 -16.02 -10.54 -3.43
C GLU A 235 -16.65 -9.18 -3.76
N ALA A 236 -17.70 -8.77 -3.04
CA ALA A 236 -18.36 -7.48 -3.23
C ALA A 236 -17.39 -6.30 -3.04
N TRP A 237 -16.56 -6.34 -1.98
CA TRP A 237 -15.57 -5.30 -1.71
C TRP A 237 -14.43 -5.26 -2.73
N THR A 238 -14.01 -6.44 -3.21
CA THR A 238 -13.02 -6.56 -4.29
C THR A 238 -13.57 -6.00 -5.59
N GLN A 239 -14.83 -6.28 -5.90
CA GLN A 239 -15.48 -5.78 -7.09
C GLN A 239 -15.61 -4.26 -7.04
N GLU A 240 -16.12 -3.68 -5.95
CA GLU A 240 -16.20 -2.23 -5.77
C GLU A 240 -14.82 -1.55 -5.86
N LEU A 241 -13.77 -2.15 -5.26
CA LEU A 241 -12.40 -1.67 -5.39
C LEU A 241 -11.95 -1.58 -6.84
N PHE A 242 -12.25 -2.60 -7.65
CA PHE A 242 -11.88 -2.64 -9.05
C PHE A 242 -12.69 -1.66 -9.89
N GLU A 243 -14.00 -1.55 -9.66
CA GLU A 243 -14.88 -0.61 -10.35
C GLU A 243 -14.43 0.83 -10.15
N VAL A 244 -14.19 1.23 -8.89
CA VAL A 244 -13.69 2.58 -8.55
C VAL A 244 -12.31 2.84 -9.15
N SER A 245 -11.43 1.83 -9.13
CA SER A 245 -10.08 1.95 -9.69
C SER A 245 -10.11 2.04 -11.23
N LEU A 246 -10.97 1.28 -11.91
CA LEU A 246 -11.15 1.35 -13.36
C LEU A 246 -11.75 2.68 -13.80
N ALA A 247 -12.81 3.15 -13.11
CA ALA A 247 -13.41 4.45 -13.35
C ALA A 247 -12.44 5.61 -13.20
N PHE A 248 -11.50 5.50 -12.25
CA PHE A 248 -10.45 6.49 -12.06
C PHE A 248 -9.41 6.49 -13.18
N LEU A 249 -9.03 5.31 -13.68
CA LEU A 249 -8.03 5.17 -14.76
C LEU A 249 -8.59 5.52 -16.15
N GLN A 250 -9.90 5.46 -16.31
CA GLN A 250 -10.58 5.63 -17.60
C GLN A 250 -11.81 6.55 -17.43
N PRO A 251 -11.61 7.85 -17.13
CA PRO A 251 -12.72 8.76 -16.83
C PRO A 251 -13.71 8.94 -18.01
N ASP A 252 -13.28 8.65 -19.25
CA ASP A 252 -14.11 8.83 -20.46
C ASP A 252 -14.88 7.54 -20.86
N ARG A 253 -14.83 6.50 -20.03
CA ARG A 253 -15.56 5.27 -20.30
C ARG A 253 -16.82 5.22 -19.43
N ASP A 254 -17.98 5.20 -20.07
CA ASP A 254 -19.24 4.80 -19.41
C ASP A 254 -19.07 3.38 -18.88
N LEU A 255 -18.94 3.24 -17.57
CA LEU A 255 -19.04 1.93 -16.92
C LEU A 255 -20.50 1.48 -17.05
N PRO A 256 -20.79 0.20 -17.40
CA PRO A 256 -22.14 -0.30 -17.41
C PRO A 256 -22.76 -0.06 -16.03
N THR A 257 -23.79 0.78 -15.98
CA THR A 257 -24.60 0.99 -14.79
C THR A 257 -25.20 -0.36 -14.40
N ARG A 258 -25.03 -0.77 -13.14
CA ARG A 258 -25.76 -1.92 -12.59
C ARG A 258 -27.24 -1.72 -12.89
N SER A 259 -27.85 -2.65 -13.64
CA SER A 259 -29.30 -2.73 -13.70
C SER A 259 -29.81 -3.10 -12.31
N GLU A 260 -30.78 -2.34 -11.79
CA GLU A 260 -31.43 -2.57 -10.48
C GLU A 260 -32.16 -3.93 -10.37
N SER A 261 -32.04 -4.80 -11.38
CA SER A 261 -32.72 -6.10 -11.43
C SER A 261 -32.05 -7.22 -10.62
N ASP A 262 -30.85 -7.05 -10.08
CA ASP A 262 -30.15 -8.10 -9.33
C ASP A 262 -30.23 -7.96 -7.79
N ALA A 263 -31.09 -7.09 -7.29
CA ALA A 263 -31.29 -6.86 -5.85
C ALA A 263 -32.46 -7.67 -5.25
N GLU A 264 -33.19 -8.47 -6.04
CA GLU A 264 -34.29 -9.34 -5.60
C GLU A 264 -34.06 -10.79 -6.05
N ASN A 265 -33.08 -11.49 -5.42
CA ASN A 265 -33.11 -12.96 -5.32
C ASN A 265 -32.15 -13.44 -4.21
#